data_fb2555197c490617aacc401b8a3f1624
#
_entry.id   fb2555197c490617aacc401b8a3f1624
#
_cell.length_a   1.000
_cell.length_b   1.000
_cell.length_c   1.000
_cell.angle_alpha   90.00
_cell.angle_beta   90.00
_cell.angle_gamma   90.00
#
_symmetry.space_group_name_H-M   'P 1'
#
loop_
_entity.id
_entity.type
_entity.pdbx_description
1 polymer ?
#
loop_
_entity_poly.entity_id
_entity_poly.type
_entity_poly.pdbx_seq_one_letter_code
_entity_poly.pdbx_strand_id
1 'polypeptide(L)'
;YRTPSFLVMALYRNHSRPVPLRVAADVPAVVDVTACASEDRSAATVFVVNPGKEPARVALDLSDFGPGFAVRGGEVVKDAQERGQVDIINSFADPARIVRVKIDKPSGNVVTIPALSIAAIDCGR
;
A
#
# COMPACT_ATOMS: atom_id res chain seq x y z
N TYR A 1 8.14 -14.69 -16.11
CA TYR A 1 8.15 -13.85 -14.91
C TYR A 1 7.39 -12.55 -15.16
N ARG A 2 6.97 -11.90 -14.07
CA ARG A 2 6.24 -10.64 -14.13
C ARG A 2 7.16 -9.46 -13.81
N THR A 3 7.01 -8.37 -14.54
CA THR A 3 7.79 -7.15 -14.26
C THR A 3 7.22 -6.43 -13.04
N PRO A 4 8.04 -5.62 -12.33
CA PRO A 4 7.52 -4.77 -11.25
C PRO A 4 6.40 -3.84 -11.73
N SER A 5 6.50 -3.28 -12.92
CA SER A 5 5.45 -2.42 -13.50
C SER A 5 4.12 -3.15 -13.63
N PHE A 6 4.13 -4.41 -14.07
CA PHE A 6 2.92 -5.23 -14.15
C PHE A 6 2.28 -5.40 -12.76
N LEU A 7 3.11 -5.70 -11.74
CA LEU A 7 2.63 -5.91 -10.38
C LEU A 7 2.02 -4.64 -9.79
N VAL A 8 2.61 -3.49 -10.04
CA VAL A 8 2.09 -2.20 -9.59
C VAL A 8 0.79 -1.86 -10.29
N MET A 9 0.70 -2.04 -11.60
CA MET A 9 -0.54 -1.82 -12.35
C MET A 9 -1.66 -2.72 -11.85
N ALA A 10 -1.37 -3.98 -11.57
CA ALA A 10 -2.35 -4.91 -10.99
C ALA A 10 -2.81 -4.46 -9.60
N LEU A 11 -1.89 -3.96 -8.78
CA LEU A 11 -2.21 -3.43 -7.46
C LEU A 11 -3.23 -2.28 -7.56
N TYR A 12 -2.94 -1.27 -8.39
CA TYR A 12 -3.84 -0.14 -8.55
C TYR A 12 -5.18 -0.56 -9.14
N ARG A 13 -5.17 -1.40 -10.16
CA ARG A 13 -6.42 -1.87 -10.79
C ARG A 13 -7.32 -2.62 -9.81
N ASN A 14 -6.74 -3.45 -8.95
CA ASN A 14 -7.51 -4.30 -8.04
C ASN A 14 -8.05 -3.53 -6.83
N HIS A 15 -7.43 -2.40 -6.46
CA HIS A 15 -7.76 -1.69 -5.23
C HIS A 15 -8.30 -0.29 -5.44
N SER A 16 -8.22 0.28 -6.64
CA SER A 16 -8.72 1.64 -6.92
C SER A 16 -10.25 1.70 -6.79
N ARG A 17 -10.72 2.85 -6.31
CA ARG A 17 -12.13 3.16 -6.12
C ARG A 17 -12.47 4.49 -6.77
N PRO A 18 -13.76 4.74 -7.11
CA PRO A 18 -14.12 5.85 -8.01
C PRO A 18 -13.99 7.25 -7.39
N VAL A 19 -14.05 7.39 -6.08
CA VAL A 19 -14.07 8.71 -5.45
C VAL A 19 -12.69 9.05 -4.88
N PRO A 20 -11.97 10.03 -5.45
CA PRO A 20 -10.71 10.47 -4.86
C PRO A 20 -10.95 11.19 -3.52
N LEU A 21 -10.06 10.98 -2.57
CA LEU A 21 -10.12 11.60 -1.26
C LEU A 21 -8.95 12.56 -1.07
N ARG A 22 -9.18 13.63 -0.33
CA ARG A 22 -8.11 14.51 0.13
C ARG A 22 -7.43 13.87 1.33
N VAL A 23 -6.11 13.84 1.31
CA VAL A 23 -5.29 13.28 2.38
C VAL A 23 -4.51 14.41 3.05
N ALA A 24 -4.64 14.51 4.38
CA ALA A 24 -3.73 15.30 5.20
C ALA A 24 -2.75 14.32 5.84
N ALA A 25 -1.49 14.36 5.41
CA ALA A 25 -0.51 13.36 5.80
C ALA A 25 0.65 13.98 6.58
N ASP A 26 0.99 13.36 7.72
CA ASP A 26 2.19 13.63 8.50
C ASP A 26 3.08 12.39 8.43
N VAL A 27 3.80 12.27 7.31
CA VAL A 27 4.68 11.15 7.01
C VAL A 27 6.03 11.68 6.57
N PRO A 28 7.10 10.86 6.57
CA PRO A 28 8.38 11.29 6.02
C PRO A 28 8.21 11.88 4.61
N ALA A 29 8.98 12.91 4.29
CA ALA A 29 8.83 13.68 3.04
C ALA A 29 8.94 12.82 1.78
N VAL A 30 9.66 11.70 1.83
CA VAL A 30 9.82 10.79 0.69
C VAL A 30 8.60 9.91 0.46
N VAL A 31 7.74 9.74 1.47
CA VAL A 31 6.57 8.87 1.38
C VAL A 31 5.40 9.63 0.77
N ASP A 32 4.79 9.04 -0.26
CA ASP A 32 3.63 9.62 -0.91
C ASP A 32 2.37 8.81 -0.55
N VAL A 33 1.29 9.51 -0.22
CA VAL A 33 0.04 8.90 0.22
C VAL A 33 -1.11 9.47 -0.59
N THR A 34 -1.89 8.60 -1.21
CA THR A 34 -3.13 8.95 -1.90
C THR A 34 -4.26 8.05 -1.42
N ALA A 35 -5.49 8.48 -1.57
CA ALA A 35 -6.63 7.69 -1.12
C ALA A 35 -7.84 7.85 -2.02
N CYS A 36 -8.68 6.83 -2.05
CA CYS A 36 -9.94 6.83 -2.76
C CYS A 36 -10.98 6.02 -1.97
N ALA A 37 -12.25 6.26 -2.26
CA ALA A 37 -13.36 5.61 -1.58
C ALA A 37 -14.41 5.14 -2.56
N SER A 38 -15.26 4.20 -2.12
CA SER A 38 -16.49 3.86 -2.81
C SER A 38 -17.47 5.04 -2.77
N GLU A 39 -18.45 5.08 -3.69
CA GLU A 39 -19.42 6.18 -3.77
C GLU A 39 -20.22 6.33 -2.49
N ASP A 40 -20.58 5.23 -1.83
CA ASP A 40 -21.33 5.22 -0.59
C ASP A 40 -20.44 5.35 0.67
N ARG A 41 -19.12 5.47 0.50
CA ARG A 41 -18.12 5.57 1.56
C ARG A 41 -18.11 4.38 2.53
N SER A 42 -18.57 3.23 2.09
CA SER A 42 -18.51 2.01 2.91
C SER A 42 -17.14 1.35 2.89
N ALA A 43 -16.30 1.71 1.93
CA ALA A 43 -14.94 1.21 1.78
C ALA A 43 -14.02 2.30 1.25
N ALA A 44 -12.75 2.22 1.62
CA ALA A 44 -11.71 3.12 1.12
C ALA A 44 -10.42 2.34 0.89
N THR A 45 -9.57 2.88 0.04
CA THR A 45 -8.22 2.36 -0.19
C THR A 45 -7.23 3.50 -0.05
N VAL A 46 -6.16 3.26 0.70
CA VAL A 46 -5.05 4.19 0.85
C VAL A 46 -3.84 3.58 0.14
N PHE A 47 -3.32 4.29 -0.85
CA PHE A 47 -2.08 3.90 -1.52
C PHE A 47 -0.91 4.63 -0.90
N VAL A 48 0.12 3.88 -0.53
CA VAL A 48 1.34 4.42 0.06
C VAL A 48 2.53 4.02 -0.80
N VAL A 49 3.25 5.00 -1.29
CA VAL A 49 4.49 4.79 -2.03
C VAL A 49 5.66 5.14 -1.12
N ASN A 50 6.48 4.17 -0.80
CA ASN A 50 7.69 4.37 -0.01
C ASN A 50 8.93 4.12 -0.89
N PRO A 51 9.49 5.17 -1.52
CA PRO A 51 10.70 5.03 -2.33
C PRO A 51 11.98 5.06 -1.50
N GLY A 52 11.86 5.23 -0.19
CA GLY A 52 12.99 5.29 0.72
C GLY A 52 13.62 3.94 0.98
N LYS A 53 14.79 3.95 1.58
CA LYS A 53 15.54 2.73 1.92
C LYS A 53 15.21 2.17 3.29
N GLU A 54 14.34 2.86 4.03
CA GLU A 54 13.89 2.46 5.36
C GLU A 54 12.40 2.16 5.34
N PRO A 55 11.92 1.20 6.16
CA PRO A 55 10.48 1.01 6.32
C PRO A 55 9.81 2.27 6.87
N ALA A 56 8.57 2.52 6.45
CA ALA A 56 7.77 3.63 6.94
C ALA A 56 6.58 3.11 7.73
N ARG A 57 6.39 3.62 8.93
CA ARG A 57 5.23 3.31 9.76
C ARG A 57 4.15 4.34 9.50
N VAL A 58 2.99 3.89 9.04
CA VAL A 58 1.87 4.76 8.68
C VAL A 58 0.71 4.47 9.61
N ALA A 59 0.29 5.50 10.37
CA ALA A 59 -0.90 5.44 11.21
C ALA A 59 -2.04 6.15 10.49
N LEU A 60 -3.18 5.48 10.33
CA LEU A 60 -4.32 6.02 9.61
C LEU A 60 -5.38 6.52 10.60
N ASP A 61 -5.76 7.79 10.44
CA ASP A 61 -6.91 8.35 11.15
C ASP A 61 -8.15 8.23 10.26
N LEU A 62 -9.01 7.28 10.61
CA LEU A 62 -10.23 6.96 9.86
C LEU A 62 -11.49 7.46 10.57
N SER A 63 -11.34 8.39 11.52
CA SER A 63 -12.44 8.88 12.35
C SER A 63 -13.56 9.54 11.55
N ASP A 64 -13.25 10.19 10.42
CA ASP A 64 -14.24 10.84 9.56
C ASP A 64 -15.21 9.84 8.90
N PHE A 65 -14.87 8.57 8.86
CA PHE A 65 -15.73 7.51 8.31
C PHE A 65 -16.69 6.93 9.35
N GLY A 66 -16.59 7.35 10.60
CA GLY A 66 -17.46 6.90 11.67
C GLY A 66 -16.96 5.65 12.40
N PRO A 67 -17.72 5.20 13.44
CA PRO A 67 -17.30 4.08 14.27
C PRO A 67 -17.23 2.77 13.48
N GLY A 68 -16.26 1.93 13.84
CA GLY A 68 -16.07 0.61 13.24
C GLY A 68 -15.32 0.61 11.91
N PHE A 69 -15.03 1.77 11.34
CA PHE A 69 -14.25 1.86 10.11
C PHE A 69 -12.76 1.71 10.46
N ALA A 70 -12.13 0.71 9.88
CA ALA A 70 -10.76 0.35 10.24
C ALA A 70 -10.02 -0.27 9.05
N VAL A 71 -8.71 -0.41 9.19
CA VAL A 71 -7.89 -1.15 8.22
C VAL A 71 -8.28 -2.62 8.25
N ARG A 72 -8.56 -3.18 7.08
CA ARG A 72 -8.97 -4.59 6.91
C ARG A 72 -7.86 -5.46 6.36
N GLY A 73 -6.85 -4.89 5.75
CA GLY A 73 -5.76 -5.58 5.10
C GLY A 73 -5.30 -4.83 3.87
N GLY A 74 -4.84 -5.55 2.87
CA GLY A 74 -4.40 -4.95 1.62
C GLY A 74 -3.36 -5.80 0.92
N GLU A 75 -2.60 -5.15 0.07
CA GLU A 75 -1.49 -5.77 -0.65
C GLU A 75 -0.30 -4.82 -0.75
N VAL A 76 0.89 -5.38 -0.83
CA VAL A 76 2.11 -4.61 -1.04
C VAL A 76 2.95 -5.25 -2.15
N VAL A 77 3.49 -4.42 -3.04
CA VAL A 77 4.50 -4.82 -4.02
C VAL A 77 5.86 -4.45 -3.45
N LYS A 78 6.71 -5.44 -3.23
CA LYS A 78 7.99 -5.26 -2.54
C LYS A 78 9.04 -6.25 -3.04
N ASP A 79 10.29 -5.99 -2.66
CA ASP A 79 11.35 -6.99 -2.72
C ASP A 79 11.04 -8.10 -1.72
N ALA A 80 10.95 -9.35 -2.19
CA ALA A 80 10.69 -10.50 -1.33
C ALA A 80 11.72 -10.66 -0.22
N GLN A 81 12.95 -10.17 -0.43
CA GLN A 81 14.04 -10.23 0.54
C GLN A 81 14.20 -8.95 1.36
N GLU A 82 13.43 -7.91 1.05
CA GLU A 82 13.42 -6.62 1.76
C GLU A 82 14.80 -6.00 1.95
N ARG A 83 15.68 -6.10 0.93
CA ARG A 83 17.06 -5.62 1.02
C ARG A 83 17.24 -4.13 0.74
N GLY A 84 16.20 -3.43 0.30
CA GLY A 84 16.27 -2.00 0.01
C GLY A 84 17.14 -1.64 -1.20
N GLN A 85 17.32 -2.53 -2.15
CA GLN A 85 18.09 -2.31 -3.37
C GLN A 85 17.21 -1.67 -4.44
N VAL A 86 17.74 -0.65 -5.15
CA VAL A 86 16.92 0.17 -6.06
C VAL A 86 16.78 -0.41 -7.47
N ASP A 87 17.64 -1.34 -7.87
CA ASP A 87 17.72 -1.88 -9.24
C ASP A 87 17.31 -3.35 -9.32
N ILE A 88 16.51 -3.83 -8.38
CA ILE A 88 16.04 -5.20 -8.36
C ILE A 88 14.93 -5.40 -9.39
N ILE A 89 15.01 -6.49 -10.14
CA ILE A 89 13.98 -6.91 -11.08
C ILE A 89 13.72 -8.40 -10.96
N ASN A 90 12.55 -8.83 -11.40
CA ASN A 90 12.30 -10.25 -11.63
C ASN A 90 13.03 -10.71 -12.89
N SER A 91 13.55 -11.93 -12.87
CA SER A 91 14.32 -12.52 -13.98
C SER A 91 14.05 -14.01 -14.06
N PHE A 92 14.59 -14.65 -15.09
CA PHE A 92 14.52 -16.12 -15.19
C PHE A 92 15.27 -16.82 -14.05
N ALA A 93 16.34 -16.21 -13.55
CA ALA A 93 17.08 -16.75 -12.40
C ALA A 93 16.38 -16.51 -11.08
N ASP A 94 15.62 -15.40 -10.95
CA ASP A 94 14.90 -15.03 -9.74
C ASP A 94 13.54 -14.42 -10.13
N PRO A 95 12.57 -15.26 -10.56
CA PRO A 95 11.31 -14.77 -11.10
C PRO A 95 10.36 -14.16 -10.06
N ALA A 96 10.60 -14.39 -8.78
CA ALA A 96 9.76 -13.92 -7.69
C ALA A 96 10.52 -12.97 -6.75
N ARG A 97 11.55 -12.26 -7.24
CA ARG A 97 12.29 -11.31 -6.41
C ARG A 97 11.41 -10.13 -5.98
N ILE A 98 10.66 -9.58 -6.94
CA ILE A 98 9.65 -8.56 -6.66
C ILE A 98 8.29 -9.27 -6.64
N VAL A 99 7.57 -9.14 -5.54
CA VAL A 99 6.35 -9.90 -5.30
C VAL A 99 5.22 -8.97 -4.85
N ARG A 100 3.98 -9.42 -5.08
CA ARG A 100 2.78 -8.83 -4.52
C ARG A 100 2.31 -9.73 -3.36
N VAL A 101 2.34 -9.19 -2.16
CA VAL A 101 2.07 -9.94 -0.93
C VAL A 101 0.87 -9.33 -0.23
N LYS A 102 0.02 -10.18 0.32
CA LYS A 102 -1.14 -9.75 1.11
C LYS A 102 -0.69 -9.12 2.42
N ILE A 103 -1.33 -8.00 2.79
CA ILE A 103 -1.21 -7.39 4.12
C ILE A 103 -2.36 -7.92 4.96
N ASP A 104 -2.05 -8.53 6.09
CA ASP A 104 -3.04 -8.99 7.05
C ASP A 104 -3.61 -7.80 7.83
N LYS A 105 -4.83 -7.98 8.38
CA LYS A 105 -5.45 -6.96 9.23
C LYS A 105 -4.52 -6.65 10.42
N PRO A 106 -4.07 -5.39 10.58
CA PRO A 106 -3.20 -5.03 11.69
C PRO A 106 -3.97 -4.89 13.00
N SER A 107 -3.25 -4.89 14.11
CA SER A 107 -3.78 -4.44 15.40
C SER A 107 -3.83 -2.91 15.39
N GLY A 108 -5.03 -2.36 15.41
CA GLY A 108 -5.22 -0.92 15.23
C GLY A 108 -5.09 -0.51 13.74
N ASN A 109 -4.90 0.77 13.50
CA ASN A 109 -4.82 1.34 12.14
C ASN A 109 -3.40 1.77 11.79
N VAL A 110 -2.41 0.95 12.15
CA VAL A 110 -1.00 1.22 11.89
C VAL A 110 -0.44 0.13 10.99
N VAL A 111 0.16 0.55 9.87
CA VAL A 111 0.75 -0.37 8.90
C VAL A 111 2.19 0.03 8.67
N THR A 112 3.09 -0.93 8.69
CA THR A 112 4.49 -0.72 8.33
C THR A 112 4.68 -1.03 6.85
N ILE A 113 5.13 -0.04 6.09
CA ILE A 113 5.35 -0.14 4.66
C ILE A 113 6.84 -0.41 4.43
N PRO A 114 7.22 -1.54 3.83
CA PRO A 114 8.63 -1.85 3.58
C PRO A 114 9.32 -0.78 2.74
N ALA A 115 10.65 -0.74 2.83
CA ALA A 115 11.46 0.11 1.96
C ALA A 115 11.20 -0.24 0.49
N LEU A 116 11.27 0.73 -0.40
CA LEU A 116 11.16 0.58 -1.85
C LEU A 116 9.92 -0.25 -2.24
N SER A 117 8.77 0.12 -1.67
CA SER A 117 7.53 -0.62 -1.89
C SER A 117 6.35 0.32 -2.18
N ILE A 118 5.29 -0.27 -2.73
CA ILE A 118 4.00 0.39 -2.95
C ILE A 118 2.93 -0.50 -2.34
N ALA A 119 2.13 0.08 -1.45
CA ALA A 119 1.07 -0.64 -0.75
C ALA A 119 -0.31 -0.08 -1.09
N ALA A 120 -1.29 -0.96 -1.14
CA ALA A 120 -2.70 -0.62 -1.13
C ALA A 120 -3.30 -1.12 0.18
N ILE A 121 -3.80 -0.21 1.00
CA ILE A 121 -4.37 -0.50 2.31
C ILE A 121 -5.88 -0.39 2.20
N ASP A 122 -6.57 -1.50 2.39
CA ASP A 122 -8.02 -1.56 2.30
C ASP A 122 -8.66 -1.29 3.67
N CYS A 123 -9.62 -0.39 3.68
CA CYS A 123 -10.32 0.06 4.89
C CYS A 123 -11.83 -0.14 4.70
N GLY A 124 -12.54 -0.43 5.80
CA GLY A 124 -13.97 -0.63 5.80
C GLY A 124 -14.50 -0.93 7.20
N ARG A 125 -15.81 -1.18 7.29
CA ARG A 125 -16.46 -1.62 8.53
C ARG A 125 -16.45 -3.13 8.67
#